data_192a23073c9b25456759458bff00c4d4
#
_entry.id   192a23073c9b25456759458bff00c4d4
#
_cell.length_a   1.000
_cell.length_b   1.000
_cell.length_c   1.000
_cell.angle_alpha   90.00
_cell.angle_beta   90.00
_cell.angle_gamma   90.00
#
_symmetry.space_group_name_H-M   'P 1'
#
loop_
_entity.id
_entity.type
_entity.pdbx_description
1 polymer ?
#
loop_
_entity_poly.entity_id
_entity_poly.type
_entity_poly.pdbx_seq_one_letter_code
_entity_poly.pdbx_strand_id
1 'polypeptide(L)'
;SLFATRLRTIDMARVAGHAAKGVPNLFSLECWGGATFDVSYRFLHEDPWERLRMFRREVPNTLLQMLLRGANAVGYTSYPDNVVRQFIQRAAANGVDVFRVFDSLNSLDNMHVAIDEVRAQNKLAEVALCYTGDILDGSRTKYNLDYYVSMAKELEKAGANIIAIKDMAGLLKPQAAYNLVSALKDAVTVPIH
;
A
#
# COMPACT_ATOMS: atom_id res chain seq x y z
N SER A 1 6.09 5.64 -16.04
CA SER A 1 6.84 4.39 -16.05
C SER A 1 8.18 4.46 -16.76
N LEU A 2 8.37 5.24 -17.83
CA LEU A 2 9.69 5.41 -18.46
C LEU A 2 10.73 6.00 -17.49
N PHE A 3 10.31 6.93 -16.63
CA PHE A 3 11.18 7.49 -15.61
C PHE A 3 11.55 6.43 -14.56
N ALA A 4 10.59 5.67 -14.08
CA ALA A 4 10.82 4.63 -13.08
C ALA A 4 11.83 3.56 -13.53
N THR A 5 11.80 3.15 -14.82
CA THR A 5 12.74 2.16 -15.37
C THR A 5 14.18 2.67 -15.52
N ARG A 6 14.44 3.94 -15.19
CA ARG A 6 15.75 4.59 -15.31
C ARG A 6 16.26 5.18 -13.99
N LEU A 7 15.41 5.23 -12.96
CA LEU A 7 15.77 5.79 -11.65
C LEU A 7 16.52 4.74 -10.82
N ARG A 8 17.83 4.87 -10.77
CA ARG A 8 18.72 3.91 -10.08
C ARG A 8 18.69 4.13 -8.56
N THR A 9 19.10 3.12 -7.82
CA THR A 9 19.20 3.20 -6.37
C THR A 9 20.06 4.38 -5.89
N ILE A 10 21.18 4.65 -6.57
CA ILE A 10 22.05 5.80 -6.22
C ILE A 10 21.37 7.15 -6.42
N ASP A 11 20.50 7.27 -7.44
CA ASP A 11 19.78 8.51 -7.71
C ASP A 11 18.74 8.78 -6.61
N MET A 12 18.07 7.74 -6.14
CA MET A 12 17.12 7.80 -5.03
C MET A 12 17.83 8.09 -3.69
N ALA A 13 18.98 7.47 -3.44
CA ALA A 13 19.78 7.67 -2.22
C ALA A 13 20.16 9.14 -2.03
N ARG A 14 20.57 9.81 -3.12
CA ARG A 14 20.94 11.22 -3.08
C ARG A 14 19.82 12.16 -2.64
N VAL A 15 18.58 11.77 -2.83
CA VAL A 15 17.39 12.59 -2.53
C VAL A 15 16.74 12.18 -1.21
N ALA A 16 16.79 10.90 -0.86
CA ALA A 16 16.05 10.35 0.27
C ALA A 16 16.33 11.07 1.60
N GLY A 17 17.61 11.28 1.94
CA GLY A 17 17.99 11.97 3.16
C GLY A 17 17.59 13.45 3.19
N HIS A 18 17.58 14.12 2.03
CA HIS A 18 17.11 15.51 1.91
C HIS A 18 15.60 15.59 2.08
N ALA A 19 14.85 14.66 1.47
CA ALA A 19 13.40 14.60 1.62
C ALA A 19 12.99 14.37 3.07
N ALA A 20 13.61 13.43 3.77
CA ALA A 20 13.33 13.14 5.16
C ALA A 20 13.63 14.31 6.10
N LYS A 21 14.72 15.06 5.85
CA LYS A 21 15.07 16.26 6.62
C LYS A 21 14.18 17.46 6.29
N GLY A 22 13.78 17.60 5.04
CA GLY A 22 12.95 18.71 4.56
C GLY A 22 11.48 18.61 5.00
N VAL A 23 11.01 17.40 5.31
CA VAL A 23 9.64 17.12 5.77
C VAL A 23 9.68 16.29 7.07
N PRO A 24 10.07 16.90 8.20
CA PRO A 24 10.31 16.15 9.45
C PRO A 24 9.06 15.47 10.01
N ASN A 25 7.86 15.92 9.63
CA ASN A 25 6.58 15.34 10.06
C ASN A 25 6.01 14.31 9.07
N LEU A 26 6.80 13.87 8.12
CA LEU A 26 6.38 12.84 7.18
C LEU A 26 6.09 11.53 7.92
N PHE A 27 4.83 11.05 7.83
CA PHE A 27 4.43 9.80 8.48
C PHE A 27 5.16 8.61 7.90
N SER A 28 5.15 8.48 6.58
CA SER A 28 5.81 7.38 5.88
C SER A 28 6.36 7.81 4.52
N LEU A 29 7.36 7.10 4.04
CA LEU A 29 7.91 7.22 2.70
C LEU A 29 7.61 5.94 1.93
N GLU A 30 6.69 6.00 0.95
CA GLU A 30 6.45 4.88 0.05
C GLU A 30 7.56 4.83 -1.01
N CYS A 31 8.45 3.86 -0.87
CA CYS A 31 9.69 3.82 -1.65
C CYS A 31 10.00 2.44 -2.24
N TRP A 32 9.18 1.42 -1.96
CA TRP A 32 9.48 0.04 -2.32
C TRP A 32 8.21 -0.78 -2.61
N GLY A 33 8.38 -2.03 -3.05
CA GLY A 33 7.29 -2.95 -3.39
C GLY A 33 6.67 -2.69 -4.76
N GLY A 34 5.56 -3.34 -5.07
CA GLY A 34 4.87 -3.20 -6.34
C GLY A 34 5.82 -3.29 -7.55
N ALA A 35 5.75 -2.29 -8.43
CA ALA A 35 6.60 -2.25 -9.62
C ALA A 35 8.08 -1.95 -9.32
N THR A 36 8.39 -1.34 -8.16
CA THR A 36 9.78 -0.98 -7.81
C THR A 36 10.67 -2.22 -7.71
N PHE A 37 10.16 -3.28 -7.11
CA PHE A 37 10.88 -4.55 -7.02
C PHE A 37 11.22 -5.11 -8.42
N ASP A 38 10.22 -5.21 -9.28
CA ASP A 38 10.36 -5.71 -10.64
C ASP A 38 11.28 -4.82 -11.51
N VAL A 39 11.14 -3.50 -11.41
CA VAL A 39 11.96 -2.54 -12.15
C VAL A 39 13.43 -2.65 -11.76
N SER A 40 13.75 -2.72 -10.48
CA SER A 40 15.13 -2.87 -10.01
C SER A 40 15.77 -4.12 -10.59
N TYR A 41 15.08 -5.23 -10.51
CA TYR A 41 15.56 -6.51 -10.99
C TYR A 41 15.64 -6.59 -12.51
N ARG A 42 14.53 -6.26 -13.20
CA ARG A 42 14.36 -6.50 -14.63
C ARG A 42 15.07 -5.47 -15.53
N PHE A 43 15.02 -4.20 -15.17
CA PHE A 43 15.49 -3.10 -16.02
C PHE A 43 16.80 -2.48 -15.57
N LEU A 44 17.02 -2.41 -14.26
CA LEU A 44 18.19 -1.73 -13.72
C LEU A 44 19.32 -2.69 -13.35
N HIS A 45 19.04 -4.01 -13.32
CA HIS A 45 19.98 -5.03 -12.90
C HIS A 45 20.56 -4.75 -11.49
N GLU A 46 19.71 -4.20 -10.62
CA GLU A 46 20.01 -3.90 -9.22
C GLU A 46 19.28 -4.85 -8.28
N ASP A 47 19.90 -5.17 -7.13
CA ASP A 47 19.25 -5.92 -6.07
C ASP A 47 18.15 -5.06 -5.40
N PRO A 48 16.85 -5.42 -5.49
CA PRO A 48 15.79 -4.65 -4.86
C PRO A 48 15.87 -4.66 -3.33
N TRP A 49 16.45 -5.70 -2.73
CA TRP A 49 16.63 -5.77 -1.27
C TRP A 49 17.72 -4.83 -0.78
N GLU A 50 18.82 -4.68 -1.55
CA GLU A 50 19.86 -3.69 -1.22
C GLU A 50 19.31 -2.27 -1.34
N ARG A 51 18.44 -2.00 -2.32
CA ARG A 51 17.73 -0.73 -2.42
C ARG A 51 16.91 -0.44 -1.16
N LEU A 52 16.17 -1.42 -0.64
CA LEU A 52 15.40 -1.26 0.59
C LEU A 52 16.31 -0.99 1.80
N ARG A 53 17.37 -1.77 1.96
CA ARG A 53 18.36 -1.56 3.02
C ARG A 53 19.04 -0.19 2.94
N MET A 54 19.32 0.28 1.72
CA MET A 54 19.83 1.63 1.49
C MET A 54 18.84 2.69 2.02
N PHE A 55 17.56 2.61 1.66
CA PHE A 55 16.55 3.54 2.19
C PHE A 55 16.53 3.53 3.71
N ARG A 56 16.58 2.36 4.33
CA ARG A 56 16.57 2.29 5.79
C ARG A 56 17.80 2.95 6.42
N ARG A 57 18.96 2.88 5.79
CA ARG A 57 20.18 3.58 6.26
C ARG A 57 20.05 5.10 6.10
N GLU A 58 19.57 5.56 4.96
CA GLU A 58 19.48 7.00 4.63
C GLU A 58 18.34 7.70 5.36
N VAL A 59 17.26 6.98 5.69
CA VAL A 59 16.02 7.51 6.28
C VAL A 59 15.65 6.71 7.53
N PRO A 60 16.48 6.75 8.60
CA PRO A 60 16.30 5.87 9.75
C PRO A 60 15.06 6.19 10.59
N ASN A 61 14.59 7.43 10.60
CA ASN A 61 13.55 7.93 11.50
C ASN A 61 12.16 8.08 10.85
N THR A 62 12.01 7.76 9.56
CA THR A 62 10.72 7.78 8.86
C THR A 62 10.27 6.36 8.57
N LEU A 63 8.98 6.07 8.70
CA LEU A 63 8.45 4.76 8.35
C LEU A 63 8.62 4.52 6.84
N LEU A 64 9.14 3.36 6.48
CA LEU A 64 9.22 2.94 5.08
C LEU A 64 7.97 2.14 4.71
N GLN A 65 7.36 2.53 3.61
CA GLN A 65 6.11 1.96 3.12
C GLN A 65 6.33 1.26 1.78
N MET A 66 5.61 0.14 1.61
CA MET A 66 5.59 -0.61 0.36
C MET A 66 4.17 -0.89 -0.12
N LEU A 67 4.01 -1.00 -1.43
CA LEU A 67 2.80 -1.51 -2.06
C LEU A 67 2.87 -3.03 -2.18
N LEU A 68 1.85 -3.73 -1.66
CA LEU A 68 1.73 -5.19 -1.69
C LEU A 68 0.41 -5.61 -2.35
N ARG A 69 0.49 -6.40 -3.42
CA ARG A 69 -0.68 -6.83 -4.22
C ARG A 69 -1.31 -8.10 -3.64
N GLY A 70 -1.75 -8.07 -2.38
CA GLY A 70 -2.38 -9.22 -1.72
C GLY A 70 -1.64 -10.54 -2.00
N ALA A 71 -2.35 -11.55 -2.49
CA ALA A 71 -1.79 -12.86 -2.83
C ALA A 71 -0.74 -12.82 -3.97
N ASN A 72 -0.67 -11.75 -4.75
CA ASN A 72 0.34 -11.60 -5.80
C ASN A 72 1.66 -11.02 -5.29
N ALA A 73 1.73 -10.60 -4.02
CA ALA A 73 2.89 -9.92 -3.43
C ALA A 73 3.40 -8.77 -4.32
N VAL A 74 4.56 -8.91 -4.95
CA VAL A 74 5.11 -7.95 -5.94
C VAL A 74 5.07 -8.48 -7.37
N GLY A 75 4.48 -9.66 -7.58
CA GLY A 75 4.38 -10.33 -8.88
C GLY A 75 3.08 -10.02 -9.63
N TYR A 76 2.81 -10.84 -10.64
CA TYR A 76 1.68 -10.70 -11.57
C TYR A 76 0.73 -11.91 -11.57
N THR A 77 1.02 -12.91 -10.74
CA THR A 77 0.19 -14.09 -10.50
C THR A 77 0.06 -14.31 -9.00
N SER A 78 -0.97 -15.03 -8.57
CA SER A 78 -1.11 -15.41 -7.16
C SER A 78 -0.03 -16.41 -6.76
N TYR A 79 0.61 -16.15 -5.63
CA TYR A 79 1.56 -17.05 -5.02
C TYR A 79 0.90 -17.89 -3.91
N PRO A 80 1.45 -19.07 -3.59
CA PRO A 80 1.04 -19.82 -2.41
C PRO A 80 1.25 -19.00 -1.11
N ASP A 81 0.41 -19.26 -0.11
CA ASP A 81 0.41 -18.51 1.15
C ASP A 81 1.78 -18.47 1.84
N ASN A 82 2.51 -19.58 1.83
CA ASN A 82 3.85 -19.64 2.43
C ASN A 82 4.85 -18.71 1.74
N VAL A 83 4.71 -18.48 0.45
CA VAL A 83 5.56 -17.54 -0.32
C VAL A 83 5.20 -16.11 0.06
N VAL A 84 3.92 -15.77 0.12
CA VAL A 84 3.43 -14.44 0.55
C VAL A 84 3.92 -14.14 1.97
N ARG A 85 3.75 -15.07 2.91
CA ARG A 85 4.23 -14.93 4.29
C ARG A 85 5.73 -14.71 4.36
N GLN A 86 6.51 -15.55 3.69
CA GLN A 86 7.97 -15.43 3.70
C GLN A 86 8.45 -14.12 3.06
N PHE A 87 7.79 -13.67 2.00
CA PHE A 87 8.09 -12.38 1.38
C PHE A 87 7.90 -11.22 2.35
N ILE A 88 6.77 -11.19 3.08
CA ILE A 88 6.46 -10.15 4.08
C ILE A 88 7.47 -10.19 5.22
N GLN A 89 7.81 -11.37 5.75
CA GLN A 89 8.84 -11.52 6.78
C GLN A 89 10.18 -10.91 6.33
N ARG A 90 10.60 -11.21 5.10
CA ARG A 90 11.83 -10.67 4.54
C ARG A 90 11.77 -9.16 4.33
N ALA A 91 10.65 -8.63 3.84
CA ALA A 91 10.47 -7.20 3.65
C ALA A 91 10.50 -6.45 4.99
N ALA A 92 9.81 -6.95 6.01
CA ALA A 92 9.83 -6.41 7.36
C ALA A 92 11.25 -6.41 7.97
N ALA A 93 11.96 -7.54 7.86
CA ALA A 93 13.34 -7.67 8.36
C ALA A 93 14.34 -6.74 7.65
N ASN A 94 14.07 -6.36 6.39
CA ASN A 94 14.91 -5.45 5.61
C ASN A 94 14.50 -3.97 5.72
N GLY A 95 13.46 -3.64 6.50
CA GLY A 95 13.17 -2.26 6.87
C GLY A 95 11.80 -1.71 6.49
N VAL A 96 10.89 -2.50 5.93
CA VAL A 96 9.50 -2.04 5.70
C VAL A 96 8.74 -2.00 7.02
N ASP A 97 8.03 -0.89 7.25
CA ASP A 97 7.22 -0.65 8.43
C ASP A 97 5.71 -0.64 8.13
N VAL A 98 5.34 -0.14 6.94
CA VAL A 98 3.94 -0.03 6.50
C VAL A 98 3.76 -0.82 5.22
N PHE A 99 2.82 -1.76 5.24
CA PHE A 99 2.45 -2.55 4.07
C PHE A 99 1.10 -2.08 3.57
N ARG A 100 1.07 -1.40 2.41
CA ARG A 100 -0.18 -1.06 1.73
C ARG A 100 -0.67 -2.25 0.93
N VAL A 101 -1.52 -3.03 1.55
CA VAL A 101 -2.12 -4.24 0.97
C VAL A 101 -3.33 -3.85 0.14
N PHE A 102 -3.41 -4.31 -1.09
CA PHE A 102 -4.59 -4.12 -1.92
C PHE A 102 -4.87 -5.31 -2.83
N ASP A 103 -6.12 -5.44 -3.22
CA ASP A 103 -6.59 -6.22 -4.35
C ASP A 103 -7.40 -5.32 -5.28
N SER A 104 -7.15 -5.37 -6.59
CA SER A 104 -7.81 -4.47 -7.56
C SER A 104 -9.33 -4.66 -7.66
N LEU A 105 -9.82 -5.81 -7.24
CA LEU A 105 -11.25 -6.16 -7.20
C LEU A 105 -11.83 -6.10 -5.78
N ASN A 106 -11.06 -5.61 -4.80
CA ASN A 106 -11.42 -5.56 -3.39
C ASN A 106 -11.75 -6.94 -2.79
N SER A 107 -11.06 -7.99 -3.25
CA SER A 107 -11.23 -9.34 -2.68
C SER A 107 -10.50 -9.45 -1.35
N LEU A 108 -11.24 -9.56 -0.25
CA LEU A 108 -10.65 -9.75 1.08
C LEU A 108 -9.90 -11.07 1.18
N ASP A 109 -10.40 -12.14 0.55
CA ASP A 109 -9.74 -13.45 0.52
C ASP A 109 -8.33 -13.37 -0.06
N ASN A 110 -8.13 -12.55 -1.09
CA ASN A 110 -6.80 -12.31 -1.69
C ASN A 110 -5.87 -11.48 -0.79
N MET A 111 -6.40 -10.74 0.16
CA MET A 111 -5.63 -9.87 1.06
C MET A 111 -5.39 -10.49 2.44
N HIS A 112 -6.21 -11.44 2.87
CA HIS A 112 -6.25 -11.97 4.22
C HIS A 112 -4.87 -12.47 4.70
N VAL A 113 -4.22 -13.35 3.94
CA VAL A 113 -2.90 -13.91 4.30
C VAL A 113 -1.86 -12.81 4.50
N ALA A 114 -1.89 -11.78 3.64
CA ALA A 114 -0.98 -10.66 3.74
C ALA A 114 -1.23 -9.81 5.00
N ILE A 115 -2.50 -9.51 5.30
CA ILE A 115 -2.89 -8.74 6.50
C ILE A 115 -2.44 -9.48 7.76
N ASP A 116 -2.73 -10.76 7.86
CA ASP A 116 -2.34 -11.60 9.00
C ASP A 116 -0.84 -11.60 9.23
N GLU A 117 -0.07 -11.82 8.15
CA GLU A 117 1.39 -11.91 8.28
C GLU A 117 2.02 -10.56 8.63
N VAL A 118 1.56 -9.46 8.04
CA VAL A 118 2.03 -8.12 8.40
C VAL A 118 1.85 -7.86 9.89
N ARG A 119 0.70 -8.20 10.45
CA ARG A 119 0.41 -8.08 11.87
C ARG A 119 1.28 -9.00 12.73
N ALA A 120 1.50 -10.24 12.28
CA ALA A 120 2.38 -11.19 12.97
C ALA A 120 3.82 -10.68 13.05
N GLN A 121 4.25 -9.85 12.08
CA GLN A 121 5.57 -9.20 12.10
C GLN A 121 5.59 -7.89 12.93
N ASN A 122 4.51 -7.52 13.65
CA ASN A 122 4.36 -6.26 14.36
C ASN A 122 4.56 -5.04 13.46
N LYS A 123 4.08 -5.11 12.22
CA LYS A 123 4.11 -4.03 11.24
C LYS A 123 2.71 -3.49 10.98
N LEU A 124 2.63 -2.33 10.33
CA LEU A 124 1.36 -1.68 10.03
C LEU A 124 0.76 -2.23 8.73
N ALA A 125 -0.43 -2.81 8.84
CA ALA A 125 -1.24 -3.18 7.69
C ALA A 125 -2.13 -1.99 7.31
N GLU A 126 -1.73 -1.27 6.26
CA GLU A 126 -2.57 -0.27 5.60
C GLU A 126 -3.31 -0.99 4.47
N VAL A 127 -4.62 -1.16 4.62
CA VAL A 127 -5.41 -1.93 3.66
C VAL A 127 -6.24 -1.01 2.79
N ALA A 128 -6.12 -1.15 1.47
CA ALA A 128 -6.69 -0.22 0.53
C ALA A 128 -8.07 -0.66 0.02
N LEU A 129 -8.99 0.30 0.01
CA LEU A 129 -10.25 0.26 -0.73
C LEU A 129 -9.99 0.80 -2.13
N CYS A 130 -10.07 -0.05 -3.15
CA CYS A 130 -9.98 0.38 -4.54
C CYS A 130 -11.30 1.03 -4.94
N TYR A 131 -11.25 2.35 -5.15
CA TYR A 131 -12.40 3.13 -5.58
C TYR A 131 -12.62 3.00 -7.08
N THR A 132 -13.88 2.76 -7.47
CA THR A 132 -14.33 2.72 -8.87
C THR A 132 -15.74 3.26 -9.01
N GLY A 133 -16.09 3.72 -10.20
CA GLY A 133 -17.42 4.28 -10.48
C GLY A 133 -17.61 5.71 -9.95
N ASP A 134 -18.84 6.05 -9.62
CA ASP A 134 -19.24 7.34 -9.08
C ASP A 134 -20.32 7.12 -8.02
N ILE A 135 -20.00 7.34 -6.76
CA ILE A 135 -20.96 7.18 -5.65
C ILE A 135 -22.06 8.25 -5.63
N LEU A 136 -21.94 9.30 -6.44
CA LEU A 136 -22.97 10.34 -6.58
C LEU A 136 -24.02 9.96 -7.63
N ASP A 137 -23.75 8.95 -8.47
CA ASP A 137 -24.67 8.45 -9.48
C ASP A 137 -25.60 7.39 -8.88
N GLY A 138 -26.82 7.78 -8.53
CA GLY A 138 -27.83 6.89 -7.94
C GLY A 138 -28.24 5.70 -8.82
N SER A 139 -27.87 5.68 -10.11
CA SER A 139 -28.08 4.52 -10.98
C SER A 139 -27.08 3.40 -10.76
N ARG A 140 -25.97 3.68 -10.06
CA ARG A 140 -24.91 2.72 -9.74
C ARG A 140 -25.27 1.92 -8.49
N THR A 141 -25.65 0.67 -8.66
CA THR A 141 -26.10 -0.19 -7.55
C THR A 141 -24.99 -0.97 -6.88
N LYS A 142 -23.88 -1.25 -7.59
CA LYS A 142 -22.83 -2.16 -7.09
C LYS A 142 -21.77 -1.45 -6.25
N TYR A 143 -21.19 -0.35 -6.75
CA TYR A 143 -20.09 0.37 -6.11
C TYR A 143 -20.59 1.72 -5.58
N ASN A 144 -21.59 1.66 -4.72
CA ASN A 144 -22.20 2.79 -4.03
C ASN A 144 -21.51 3.06 -2.68
N LEU A 145 -21.98 4.05 -1.95
CA LEU A 145 -21.42 4.43 -0.66
C LEU A 145 -21.49 3.28 0.37
N ASP A 146 -22.62 2.58 0.41
CA ASP A 146 -22.84 1.46 1.36
C ASP A 146 -21.88 0.29 1.11
N TYR A 147 -21.54 0.04 -0.16
CA TYR A 147 -20.51 -0.95 -0.51
C TYR A 147 -19.15 -0.62 0.14
N TYR A 148 -18.70 0.65 0.02
CA TYR A 148 -17.42 1.05 0.59
C TYR A 148 -17.43 1.07 2.11
N VAL A 149 -18.52 1.50 2.72
CA VAL A 149 -18.69 1.48 4.18
C VAL A 149 -18.67 0.04 4.71
N SER A 150 -19.39 -0.87 4.06
CA SER A 150 -19.40 -2.29 4.45
C SER A 150 -18.01 -2.91 4.32
N MET A 151 -17.33 -2.66 3.19
CA MET A 151 -15.98 -3.16 2.96
C MET A 151 -14.97 -2.61 3.98
N ALA A 152 -15.06 -1.33 4.34
CA ALA A 152 -14.19 -0.75 5.36
C ALA A 152 -14.33 -1.44 6.72
N LYS A 153 -15.55 -1.75 7.14
CA LYS A 153 -15.80 -2.50 8.38
C LYS A 153 -15.22 -3.92 8.31
N GLU A 154 -15.31 -4.58 7.16
CA GLU A 154 -14.72 -5.92 6.96
C GLU A 154 -13.20 -5.85 7.03
N LEU A 155 -12.57 -4.84 6.42
CA LEU A 155 -11.13 -4.65 6.48
C LEU A 155 -10.63 -4.33 7.89
N GLU A 156 -11.34 -3.48 8.64
CA GLU A 156 -11.02 -3.22 10.04
C GLU A 156 -11.12 -4.51 10.87
N LYS A 157 -12.19 -5.27 10.70
CA LYS A 157 -12.38 -6.58 11.36
C LYS A 157 -11.28 -7.58 10.98
N ALA A 158 -10.82 -7.56 9.73
CA ALA A 158 -9.71 -8.39 9.28
C ALA A 158 -8.35 -7.96 9.86
N GLY A 159 -8.30 -6.80 10.51
CA GLY A 159 -7.13 -6.32 11.23
C GLY A 159 -6.34 -5.22 10.56
N ALA A 160 -6.93 -4.46 9.64
CA ALA A 160 -6.31 -3.25 9.12
C ALA A 160 -5.98 -2.29 10.27
N ASN A 161 -4.76 -1.72 10.26
CA ASN A 161 -4.37 -0.64 11.17
C ASN A 161 -4.73 0.73 10.59
N ILE A 162 -4.78 0.84 9.27
CA ILE A 162 -5.12 2.04 8.50
C ILE A 162 -5.95 1.57 7.29
N ILE A 163 -6.99 2.30 6.94
CA ILE A 163 -7.73 2.09 5.69
C ILE A 163 -7.33 3.19 4.71
N ALA A 164 -6.85 2.79 3.52
CA ALA A 164 -6.50 3.72 2.46
C ALA A 164 -7.57 3.75 1.37
N ILE A 165 -7.89 4.94 0.87
CA ILE A 165 -8.71 5.11 -0.33
C ILE A 165 -7.78 5.10 -1.55
N LYS A 166 -7.91 4.06 -2.40
CA LYS A 166 -7.10 3.90 -3.59
C LYS A 166 -7.91 4.23 -4.84
N ASP A 167 -7.83 5.48 -5.29
CA ASP A 167 -8.42 5.93 -6.54
C ASP A 167 -7.47 5.70 -7.72
N MET A 168 -7.47 4.47 -8.24
CA MET A 168 -6.51 4.04 -9.26
C MET A 168 -6.69 4.74 -10.61
N ALA A 169 -7.87 5.23 -10.92
CA ALA A 169 -8.21 5.81 -12.22
C ALA A 169 -8.55 7.30 -12.18
N GLY A 170 -8.42 7.95 -11.00
CA GLY A 170 -8.74 9.37 -10.84
C GLY A 170 -10.23 9.67 -11.01
N LEU A 171 -11.10 8.81 -10.48
CA LEU A 171 -12.56 8.92 -10.63
C LEU A 171 -13.24 9.65 -9.48
N LEU A 172 -12.55 9.79 -8.35
CA LEU A 172 -13.10 10.33 -7.12
C LEU A 172 -13.23 11.86 -7.21
N LYS A 173 -14.46 12.32 -7.42
CA LYS A 173 -14.81 13.74 -7.47
C LYS A 173 -14.74 14.38 -6.08
N PRO A 174 -14.52 15.70 -5.96
CA PRO A 174 -14.40 16.36 -4.65
C PRO A 174 -15.58 16.12 -3.71
N GLN A 175 -16.82 16.24 -4.19
CA GLN A 175 -18.00 15.96 -3.36
C GLN A 175 -18.13 14.48 -2.99
N ALA A 176 -17.79 13.57 -3.90
CA ALA A 176 -17.76 12.15 -3.63
C ALA A 176 -16.69 11.82 -2.57
N ALA A 177 -15.52 12.44 -2.65
CA ALA A 177 -14.45 12.28 -1.66
C ALA A 177 -14.92 12.73 -0.27
N TYR A 178 -15.56 13.89 -0.17
CA TYR A 178 -16.11 14.38 1.09
C TYR A 178 -17.12 13.39 1.69
N ASN A 179 -18.09 12.94 0.89
CA ASN A 179 -19.12 12.01 1.34
C ASN A 179 -18.51 10.67 1.77
N LEU A 180 -17.58 10.14 0.96
CA LEU A 180 -16.92 8.86 1.24
C LEU A 180 -16.10 8.94 2.54
N VAL A 181 -15.22 9.93 2.67
CA VAL A 181 -14.36 10.07 3.85
C VAL A 181 -15.19 10.29 5.11
N SER A 182 -16.24 11.12 5.04
CA SER A 182 -17.13 11.35 6.19
C SER A 182 -17.79 10.04 6.64
N ALA A 183 -18.40 9.31 5.69
CA ALA A 183 -19.08 8.05 6.01
C ALA A 183 -18.11 6.98 6.53
N LEU A 184 -16.89 6.91 5.99
CA LEU A 184 -15.87 5.97 6.50
C LEU A 184 -15.43 6.33 7.92
N LYS A 185 -15.20 7.61 8.22
CA LYS A 185 -14.82 8.07 9.57
C LYS A 185 -15.90 7.78 10.61
N ASP A 186 -17.17 7.81 10.23
CA ASP A 186 -18.27 7.46 11.12
C ASP A 186 -18.41 5.93 11.30
N ALA A 187 -17.89 5.15 10.37
CA ALA A 187 -18.12 3.70 10.30
C ALA A 187 -17.01 2.84 10.92
N VAL A 188 -15.77 3.34 10.95
CA VAL A 188 -14.58 2.63 11.44
C VAL A 188 -13.81 3.47 12.44
N THR A 189 -12.99 2.83 13.29
CA THR A 189 -12.21 3.48 14.34
C THR A 189 -10.75 3.72 13.93
N VAL A 190 -10.27 2.99 12.93
CA VAL A 190 -8.91 3.14 12.41
C VAL A 190 -8.76 4.38 11.53
N PRO A 191 -7.57 4.98 11.44
CA PRO A 191 -7.30 6.12 10.56
C PRO A 191 -7.64 5.83 9.09
N ILE A 192 -8.07 6.89 8.39
CA ILE A 192 -8.30 6.87 6.93
C ILE A 192 -7.16 7.64 6.25
N HIS A 193 -6.59 7.04 5.22
CA HIS A 193 -5.52 7.63 4.40
C HIS A 193 -5.97 7.81 2.95
#